data_96bb7742958ca7a987ae44455aef8542
#
_entry.id   96bb7742958ca7a987ae44455aef8542
#
_cell.length_a   1.000
_cell.length_b   1.000
_cell.length_c   1.000
_cell.angle_alpha   90.00
_cell.angle_beta   90.00
_cell.angle_gamma   90.00
#
_symmetry.space_group_name_H-M   'P 1'
#
loop_
_entity.id
_entity.type
_entity.pdbx_description
1 polymer ?
#
loop_
_entity_poly.entity_id
_entity_poly.type
_entity_poly.pdbx_seq_one_letter_code
_entity_poly.pdbx_strand_id
1 'polypeptide(L)'
;MELFLIDAIGPFFRSYEKSRVNWSKIPFMHWVDAGPERWARLEDDLRQLARQITEQGYNAVTLDDLAHLAPHPLHEPEIARRLAIFREKFARLFSLLHAEFGLKIFLTTDVLPMTAAVEAGLGSDPKTLETYYRGLVCGVLDDFPLIDGLILRIGESDGNDVTDPIRTRLHLRNARETNRLIANLLPEFEKRGRQLILRTWTVGAHAIGDLIWHRDTLAKTLKGLDSPNFIVSMKHGESDFFRYLPLNPAFFQVKQRKIIELQARREYEGAGEFPSFIGRDCERFARELATAENVIGMSVWCQTGGWHRFRRLAFLENDQRDIWIRLNTAAAIGIFKYGRSVESVVEDLLGNDRAPTALELLRHADTVIHEVFYIEDFARQKLFFRRVRIPPLLHVYWDALFINHAVRKTLGHFVTDPEHALRAGEAAAEHFPRMITLARDAGLPVDDIKHMRDFFALILLARRYYFLPFDGRLCSQIQAAKKHYKLRWPRGTRYRVKVSFERFRLRRRTLSWTAGLLLRRKRGYRMIDRVFTLGLLGHLFRLFRPKNPESTPKFMRKSAMGVDVLFK
;
A
#
# COMPACT_ATOMS: atom_id res chain seq x y z
N MET A 1 16.63 -15.00 10.66
CA MET A 1 16.37 -13.77 9.91
C MET A 1 17.27 -12.67 10.44
N GLU A 2 17.70 -11.73 9.57
CA GLU A 2 18.72 -10.71 9.91
C GLU A 2 18.28 -9.26 9.58
N LEU A 3 17.23 -9.08 8.74
CA LEU A 3 16.73 -7.78 8.33
C LEU A 3 15.27 -7.59 8.76
N PHE A 4 15.06 -6.65 9.68
CA PHE A 4 13.75 -6.30 10.23
C PHE A 4 13.50 -4.82 9.98
N LEU A 5 12.88 -4.52 8.85
CA LEU A 5 12.71 -3.18 8.30
C LEU A 5 11.32 -2.62 8.61
N ILE A 6 11.26 -1.33 8.93
CA ILE A 6 10.00 -0.59 9.12
C ILE A 6 10.09 0.78 8.45
N ASP A 7 8.97 1.31 7.95
CA ASP A 7 8.95 2.65 7.38
C ASP A 7 8.96 3.74 8.47
N ALA A 8 9.84 4.73 8.31
CA ALA A 8 10.04 5.84 9.24
C ALA A 8 9.59 7.20 8.67
N ILE A 9 8.65 7.19 7.72
CA ILE A 9 8.17 8.43 7.07
C ILE A 9 7.08 9.15 7.87
N GLY A 10 6.54 8.54 8.94
CA GLY A 10 5.47 9.10 9.77
C GLY A 10 5.72 10.53 10.24
N PRO A 11 6.88 10.87 10.80
CA PRO A 11 7.21 12.21 11.27
C PRO A 11 7.02 13.32 10.24
N PHE A 12 7.26 13.03 8.96
CA PHE A 12 7.08 13.99 7.87
C PHE A 12 5.63 14.38 7.59
N PHE A 13 4.67 13.61 8.12
CA PHE A 13 3.24 13.89 7.97
C PHE A 13 2.64 14.70 9.11
N ARG A 14 3.38 15.00 10.14
CA ARG A 14 2.91 15.92 11.19
C ARG A 14 2.62 17.29 10.55
N SER A 15 1.47 17.85 10.85
CA SER A 15 1.01 19.13 10.25
C SER A 15 0.76 19.11 8.73
N TYR A 16 0.74 17.93 8.10
CA TYR A 16 0.40 17.83 6.70
C TYR A 16 -1.12 17.81 6.50
N GLU A 17 -1.66 18.88 5.95
CA GLU A 17 -3.11 19.08 5.85
C GLU A 17 -3.73 18.71 4.50
N LYS A 18 -2.92 18.53 3.46
CA LYS A 18 -3.45 18.21 2.12
C LYS A 18 -4.14 16.85 2.10
N SER A 19 -5.17 16.75 1.25
CA SER A 19 -6.06 15.57 1.18
C SER A 19 -5.46 14.35 0.46
N ARG A 20 -4.26 14.45 -0.07
CA ARG A 20 -3.57 13.36 -0.77
C ARG A 20 -2.07 13.48 -0.68
N VAL A 21 -1.45 12.36 -0.43
CA VAL A 21 -0.02 12.14 -0.58
C VAL A 21 0.19 11.19 -1.75
N ASN A 22 1.28 11.33 -2.45
CA ASN A 22 1.68 10.33 -3.42
C ASN A 22 2.13 9.08 -2.67
N TRP A 23 1.45 7.96 -2.89
CA TRP A 23 1.78 6.60 -2.51
C TRP A 23 3.03 6.45 -1.62
N SER A 24 2.89 6.41 -0.31
CA SER A 24 4.01 6.11 0.56
C SER A 24 5.26 7.00 0.37
N LYS A 25 5.11 8.22 -0.09
CA LYS A 25 6.21 9.16 -0.24
C LYS A 25 6.15 10.26 0.79
N ILE A 26 7.30 10.68 1.26
CA ILE A 26 7.43 11.92 2.03
C ILE A 26 6.84 13.08 1.20
N PRO A 27 6.02 13.96 1.80
CA PRO A 27 5.47 15.11 1.10
C PRO A 27 6.53 16.23 0.96
N PHE A 28 7.55 16.02 0.14
CA PHE A 28 8.71 16.92 0.01
C PHE A 28 8.32 18.37 -0.25
N MET A 29 7.32 18.61 -1.10
CA MET A 29 6.83 19.98 -1.37
C MET A 29 6.30 20.71 -0.12
N HIS A 30 5.93 19.98 0.92
CA HIS A 30 5.52 20.56 2.20
C HIS A 30 6.72 20.97 3.06
N TRP A 31 7.90 20.44 2.76
CA TRP A 31 9.13 20.65 3.51
C TRP A 31 10.09 21.65 2.87
N VAL A 32 9.84 22.09 1.63
CA VAL A 32 10.70 23.03 0.89
C VAL A 32 10.95 24.32 1.67
N ASP A 33 9.88 24.87 2.25
CA ASP A 33 9.91 26.14 2.98
C ASP A 33 9.79 25.93 4.50
N ALA A 34 10.12 24.75 5.00
CA ALA A 34 10.09 24.47 6.44
C ALA A 34 11.22 25.20 7.18
N GLY A 35 10.83 25.98 8.19
CA GLY A 35 11.78 26.68 9.06
C GLY A 35 12.55 25.74 10.01
N PRO A 36 13.60 26.26 10.68
CA PRO A 36 14.44 25.48 11.59
C PRO A 36 13.67 24.76 12.69
N GLU A 37 12.70 25.42 13.31
CA GLU A 37 11.87 24.83 14.37
C GLU A 37 11.09 23.59 13.91
N ARG A 38 10.61 23.62 12.67
CA ARG A 38 9.88 22.51 12.11
C ARG A 38 10.79 21.31 11.82
N TRP A 39 12.00 21.57 11.34
CA TRP A 39 13.03 20.53 11.18
C TRP A 39 13.50 19.96 12.52
N ALA A 40 13.69 20.80 13.55
CA ALA A 40 14.02 20.35 14.90
C ALA A 40 12.91 19.42 15.45
N ARG A 41 11.66 19.82 15.30
CA ARG A 41 10.52 18.97 15.70
C ARG A 41 10.48 17.63 14.94
N LEU A 42 10.82 17.63 13.65
CA LEU A 42 10.93 16.39 12.88
C LEU A 42 12.03 15.47 13.46
N GLU A 43 13.18 16.03 13.82
CA GLU A 43 14.27 15.28 14.46
C GLU A 43 13.80 14.64 15.76
N ASP A 44 13.06 15.38 16.61
CA ASP A 44 12.51 14.87 17.86
C ASP A 44 11.46 13.77 17.64
N ASP A 45 10.54 13.97 16.71
CA ASP A 45 9.56 12.96 16.31
C ASP A 45 10.25 11.69 15.77
N LEU A 46 11.32 11.85 15.00
CA LEU A 46 12.09 10.73 14.46
C LEU A 46 12.84 9.98 15.57
N ARG A 47 13.38 10.69 16.58
CA ARG A 47 13.98 10.07 17.77
C ARG A 47 12.94 9.28 18.57
N GLN A 48 11.74 9.85 18.75
CA GLN A 48 10.65 9.17 19.44
C GLN A 48 10.26 7.87 18.73
N LEU A 49 10.09 7.91 17.41
CA LEU A 49 9.81 6.74 16.59
C LEU A 49 10.96 5.73 16.65
N ALA A 50 12.21 6.18 16.42
CA ALA A 50 13.39 5.31 16.39
C ALA A 50 13.57 4.56 17.71
N ARG A 51 13.39 5.22 18.85
CA ARG A 51 13.46 4.57 20.17
C ARG A 51 12.45 3.45 20.28
N GLN A 52 11.18 3.70 19.97
CA GLN A 52 10.12 2.71 20.13
C GLN A 52 10.27 1.51 19.18
N ILE A 53 10.68 1.74 17.93
CA ILE A 53 10.89 0.62 17.00
C ILE A 53 12.13 -0.20 17.34
N THR A 54 13.19 0.43 17.84
CA THR A 54 14.41 -0.26 18.29
C THR A 54 14.12 -1.11 19.54
N GLU A 55 13.35 -0.58 20.49
CA GLU A 55 12.86 -1.32 21.67
C GLU A 55 12.03 -2.54 21.27
N GLN A 56 11.20 -2.43 20.22
CA GLN A 56 10.48 -3.58 19.67
C GLN A 56 11.41 -4.59 18.98
N GLY A 57 12.61 -4.18 18.56
CA GLY A 57 13.59 -5.05 17.93
C GLY A 57 13.78 -4.87 16.42
N TYR A 58 13.21 -3.86 15.81
CA TYR A 58 13.55 -3.47 14.43
C TYR A 58 15.01 -3.01 14.37
N ASN A 59 15.71 -3.34 13.30
CA ASN A 59 17.12 -2.99 13.10
C ASN A 59 17.38 -2.19 11.82
N ALA A 60 16.33 -1.87 11.07
CA ALA A 60 16.43 -1.12 9.84
C ALA A 60 15.20 -0.25 9.61
N VAL A 61 15.40 0.90 8.99
CA VAL A 61 14.32 1.82 8.59
C VAL A 61 14.37 2.11 7.11
N THR A 62 13.20 2.46 6.54
CA THR A 62 13.15 3.05 5.21
C THR A 62 12.62 4.47 5.26
N LEU A 63 13.28 5.33 4.50
CA LEU A 63 12.87 6.69 4.19
C LEU A 63 12.70 6.83 2.68
N ASP A 64 12.06 7.87 2.23
CA ASP A 64 12.03 8.34 0.84
C ASP A 64 13.04 9.48 0.68
N ASP A 65 13.41 9.83 -0.43
CA ASP A 65 13.55 9.08 -1.69
C ASP A 65 14.83 9.61 -2.36
N LEU A 66 15.49 8.76 -3.11
CA LEU A 66 16.72 9.09 -3.85
C LEU A 66 16.54 10.33 -4.75
N ALA A 67 15.38 10.50 -5.35
CA ALA A 67 15.07 11.58 -6.28
C ALA A 67 15.28 12.99 -5.69
N HIS A 68 15.04 13.14 -4.39
CA HIS A 68 15.17 14.42 -3.67
C HIS A 68 16.55 14.62 -3.04
N LEU A 69 17.48 13.67 -3.26
CA LEU A 69 18.86 13.71 -2.77
C LEU A 69 19.89 13.67 -3.89
N ALA A 70 19.47 13.43 -5.14
CA ALA A 70 20.35 13.23 -6.29
C ALA A 70 20.40 14.48 -7.18
N PRO A 71 21.44 15.33 -7.09
CA PRO A 71 21.61 16.48 -7.97
C PRO A 71 21.93 16.04 -9.40
N HIS A 72 21.51 16.84 -10.37
CA HIS A 72 21.85 16.64 -11.78
C HIS A 72 22.06 17.98 -12.48
N PRO A 73 23.03 18.13 -13.41
CA PRO A 73 23.34 19.39 -14.09
C PRO A 73 22.17 19.99 -14.89
N LEU A 74 21.25 19.15 -15.36
CA LEU A 74 20.06 19.59 -16.10
C LEU A 74 18.90 20.03 -15.19
N HIS A 75 19.04 20.01 -13.87
CA HIS A 75 18.01 20.53 -12.98
C HIS A 75 17.93 22.06 -13.08
N GLU A 76 16.71 22.56 -13.04
CA GLU A 76 16.45 24.00 -12.93
C GLU A 76 17.05 24.54 -11.61
N PRO A 77 17.51 25.79 -11.55
CA PRO A 77 18.17 26.37 -10.36
C PRO A 77 17.37 26.21 -9.07
N GLU A 78 16.05 26.36 -9.15
CA GLU A 78 15.15 26.22 -8.00
C GLU A 78 15.12 24.76 -7.50
N ILE A 79 15.16 23.77 -8.39
CA ILE A 79 15.25 22.36 -8.00
C ILE A 79 16.59 22.06 -7.37
N ALA A 80 17.69 22.54 -7.96
CA ALA A 80 19.03 22.37 -7.40
C ALA A 80 19.12 22.95 -5.97
N ARG A 81 18.56 24.14 -5.73
CA ARG A 81 18.46 24.75 -4.39
C ARG A 81 17.71 23.87 -3.40
N ARG A 82 16.57 23.32 -3.79
CA ARG A 82 15.77 22.41 -2.94
C ARG A 82 16.54 21.14 -2.59
N LEU A 83 17.18 20.54 -3.57
CA LEU A 83 18.00 19.36 -3.36
C LEU A 83 19.14 19.63 -2.37
N ALA A 84 19.80 20.78 -2.44
CA ALA A 84 20.85 21.16 -1.50
C ALA A 84 20.34 21.21 -0.05
N ILE A 85 19.15 21.80 0.17
CA ILE A 85 18.50 21.83 1.50
C ILE A 85 18.20 20.41 1.99
N PHE A 86 17.54 19.58 1.16
CA PHE A 86 17.19 18.23 1.57
C PHE A 86 18.44 17.38 1.84
N ARG A 87 19.48 17.52 1.06
CA ARG A 87 20.75 16.82 1.27
C ARG A 87 21.36 17.14 2.64
N GLU A 88 21.41 18.42 3.01
CA GLU A 88 21.87 18.84 4.34
C GLU A 88 21.01 18.22 5.45
N LYS A 89 19.69 18.36 5.34
CA LYS A 89 18.77 17.87 6.37
C LYS A 89 18.79 16.35 6.50
N PHE A 90 18.76 15.64 5.38
CA PHE A 90 18.78 14.17 5.39
C PHE A 90 20.11 13.60 5.88
N ALA A 91 21.24 14.25 5.60
CA ALA A 91 22.53 13.86 6.20
C ALA A 91 22.45 13.84 7.74
N ARG A 92 21.82 14.88 8.34
CA ARG A 92 21.57 14.92 9.80
C ARG A 92 20.64 13.82 10.27
N LEU A 93 19.53 13.58 9.56
CA LEU A 93 18.58 12.51 9.91
C LEU A 93 19.23 11.11 9.83
N PHE A 94 20.07 10.87 8.81
CA PHE A 94 20.81 9.61 8.70
C PHE A 94 21.82 9.45 9.83
N SER A 95 22.54 10.52 10.17
CA SER A 95 23.47 10.51 11.31
C SER A 95 22.72 10.23 12.62
N LEU A 96 21.56 10.86 12.86
CA LEU A 96 20.73 10.61 14.03
C LEU A 96 20.31 9.14 14.13
N LEU A 97 19.73 8.60 13.06
CA LEU A 97 19.22 7.22 13.05
C LEU A 97 20.34 6.19 13.25
N HIS A 98 21.50 6.44 12.62
CA HIS A 98 22.64 5.53 12.70
C HIS A 98 23.38 5.67 14.03
N ALA A 99 23.78 6.89 14.43
CA ALA A 99 24.63 7.11 15.59
C ALA A 99 23.91 6.94 16.93
N GLU A 100 22.64 7.40 17.03
CA GLU A 100 21.89 7.31 18.29
C GLU A 100 21.20 5.94 18.47
N PHE A 101 20.83 5.24 17.38
CA PHE A 101 20.01 4.03 17.44
C PHE A 101 20.59 2.80 16.75
N GLY A 102 21.72 2.92 16.06
CA GLY A 102 22.35 1.81 15.33
C GLY A 102 21.49 1.24 14.19
N LEU A 103 20.53 2.00 13.69
CA LEU A 103 19.61 1.57 12.66
C LEU A 103 20.27 1.58 11.27
N LYS A 104 20.08 0.51 10.51
CA LYS A 104 20.39 0.48 9.07
C LYS A 104 19.39 1.35 8.31
N ILE A 105 19.85 2.05 7.28
CA ILE A 105 19.06 3.02 6.53
C ILE A 105 18.89 2.58 5.09
N PHE A 106 17.64 2.43 4.66
CA PHE A 106 17.29 2.17 3.27
C PHE A 106 16.48 3.32 2.69
N LEU A 107 16.76 3.70 1.43
CA LEU A 107 15.92 4.64 0.70
C LEU A 107 14.98 3.88 -0.23
N THR A 108 13.68 4.10 -0.07
CA THR A 108 12.68 3.62 -1.03
C THR A 108 12.59 4.61 -2.17
N THR A 109 12.81 4.16 -3.40
CA THR A 109 12.79 5.04 -4.58
C THR A 109 12.02 4.43 -5.75
N ASP A 110 11.37 5.30 -6.51
CA ASP A 110 10.80 4.92 -7.80
C ASP A 110 11.87 5.00 -8.89
N VAL A 111 11.79 4.08 -9.83
CA VAL A 111 12.77 4.02 -10.92
C VAL A 111 12.54 5.14 -11.91
N LEU A 112 13.63 5.83 -12.28
CA LEU A 112 13.71 6.93 -13.24
C LEU A 112 12.90 8.18 -12.85
N PRO A 113 13.21 8.81 -11.69
CA PRO A 113 12.67 10.12 -11.38
C PRO A 113 13.33 11.19 -12.25
N MET A 114 12.53 12.11 -12.78
CA MET A 114 13.02 13.18 -13.65
C MET A 114 12.21 14.47 -13.48
N THR A 115 12.87 15.61 -13.69
CA THR A 115 12.19 16.88 -13.97
C THR A 115 11.88 17.01 -15.46
N ALA A 116 11.09 18.00 -15.84
CA ALA A 116 10.77 18.25 -17.26
C ALA A 116 12.05 18.61 -18.06
N ALA A 117 12.97 19.37 -17.47
CA ALA A 117 14.24 19.74 -18.12
C ALA A 117 15.14 18.52 -18.32
N VAL A 118 15.27 17.66 -17.30
CA VAL A 118 16.03 16.40 -17.40
C VAL A 118 15.45 15.50 -18.49
N GLU A 119 14.13 15.33 -18.51
CA GLU A 119 13.46 14.50 -19.53
C GLU A 119 13.69 15.05 -20.95
N ALA A 120 13.62 16.37 -21.13
CA ALA A 120 13.88 17.02 -22.42
C ALA A 120 15.35 16.86 -22.86
N GLY A 121 16.29 16.99 -21.93
CA GLY A 121 17.74 16.90 -22.23
C GLY A 121 18.24 15.48 -22.50
N LEU A 122 17.68 14.48 -21.81
CA LEU A 122 18.10 13.07 -21.98
C LEU A 122 17.38 12.36 -23.11
N GLY A 123 16.19 12.79 -23.47
CA GLY A 123 15.34 12.09 -24.44
C GLY A 123 14.81 10.75 -23.91
N SER A 124 14.57 9.80 -24.82
CA SER A 124 13.92 8.51 -24.52
C SER A 124 14.79 7.27 -24.81
N ASP A 125 16.07 7.45 -25.10
CA ASP A 125 16.98 6.34 -25.35
C ASP A 125 17.19 5.52 -24.06
N PRO A 126 16.91 4.20 -24.09
CA PRO A 126 17.02 3.37 -22.89
C PRO A 126 18.42 3.32 -22.27
N LYS A 127 19.48 3.35 -23.08
CA LYS A 127 20.86 3.32 -22.56
C LYS A 127 21.22 4.60 -21.85
N THR A 128 20.84 5.73 -22.44
CA THR A 128 21.02 7.06 -21.82
C THR A 128 20.27 7.15 -20.49
N LEU A 129 19.02 6.67 -20.44
CA LEU A 129 18.22 6.65 -19.20
C LEU A 129 18.81 5.72 -18.13
N GLU A 130 19.34 4.57 -18.51
CA GLU A 130 20.01 3.65 -17.60
C GLU A 130 21.31 4.26 -17.05
N THR A 131 22.12 4.90 -17.88
CA THR A 131 23.34 5.60 -17.47
C THR A 131 23.03 6.75 -16.53
N TYR A 132 22.03 7.55 -16.85
CA TYR A 132 21.52 8.61 -15.97
C TYR A 132 21.15 8.07 -14.60
N TYR A 133 20.28 7.05 -14.54
CA TYR A 133 19.81 6.51 -13.27
C TYR A 133 20.94 5.89 -12.44
N ARG A 134 21.85 5.16 -13.08
CA ARG A 134 23.05 4.65 -12.42
C ARG A 134 23.89 5.78 -11.83
N GLY A 135 24.07 6.89 -12.56
CA GLY A 135 24.78 8.07 -12.08
C GLY A 135 24.13 8.66 -10.83
N LEU A 136 22.79 8.80 -10.80
CA LEU A 136 22.06 9.26 -9.61
C LEU A 136 22.27 8.33 -8.41
N VAL A 137 22.16 7.02 -8.63
CA VAL A 137 22.33 6.00 -7.58
C VAL A 137 23.75 6.06 -7.01
N CYS A 138 24.77 6.04 -7.87
CA CYS A 138 26.16 6.11 -7.44
C CYS A 138 26.43 7.39 -6.64
N GLY A 139 26.02 8.55 -7.14
CA GLY A 139 26.22 9.83 -6.47
C GLY A 139 25.60 9.86 -5.08
N VAL A 140 24.35 9.37 -4.92
CA VAL A 140 23.72 9.33 -3.59
C VAL A 140 24.41 8.36 -2.65
N LEU A 141 24.81 7.17 -3.12
CA LEU A 141 25.51 6.19 -2.28
C LEU A 141 26.93 6.67 -1.86
N ASP A 142 27.59 7.45 -2.70
CA ASP A 142 28.91 8.02 -2.38
C ASP A 142 28.80 9.21 -1.42
N ASP A 143 27.80 10.09 -1.63
CA ASP A 143 27.59 11.28 -0.81
C ASP A 143 26.99 10.97 0.57
N PHE A 144 26.28 9.85 0.71
CA PHE A 144 25.65 9.44 1.96
C PHE A 144 26.11 8.04 2.39
N PRO A 145 27.31 7.92 2.96
CA PRO A 145 27.91 6.63 3.32
C PRO A 145 27.15 5.87 4.42
N LEU A 146 26.22 6.50 5.12
CA LEU A 146 25.37 5.87 6.14
C LEU A 146 24.15 5.15 5.54
N ILE A 147 23.88 5.27 4.24
CA ILE A 147 22.81 4.53 3.58
C ILE A 147 23.26 3.09 3.34
N ASP A 148 22.57 2.12 3.92
CA ASP A 148 22.86 0.68 3.78
C ASP A 148 22.35 0.12 2.45
N GLY A 149 21.38 0.75 1.81
CA GLY A 149 20.87 0.29 0.53
C GLY A 149 19.67 1.05 -0.03
N LEU A 150 19.21 0.58 -1.18
CA LEU A 150 18.02 1.12 -1.84
C LEU A 150 16.95 0.06 -2.01
N ILE A 151 15.69 0.49 -1.91
CA ILE A 151 14.51 -0.30 -2.25
C ILE A 151 13.92 0.25 -3.55
N LEU A 152 14.05 -0.51 -4.63
CA LEU A 152 13.52 -0.11 -5.93
C LEU A 152 12.04 -0.47 -6.07
N ARG A 153 11.21 0.54 -6.33
CA ARG A 153 9.82 0.37 -6.77
C ARG A 153 9.75 0.49 -8.28
N ILE A 154 9.20 -0.53 -8.91
CA ILE A 154 9.00 -0.55 -10.35
C ILE A 154 7.50 -0.74 -10.62
N GLY A 155 6.96 -0.04 -11.60
CA GLY A 155 5.56 -0.18 -11.97
C GLY A 155 4.61 0.74 -11.25
N GLU A 156 5.06 1.52 -10.31
CA GLU A 156 4.35 2.69 -9.79
C GLU A 156 4.87 3.94 -10.50
N SER A 157 3.98 4.81 -10.90
CA SER A 157 4.30 6.11 -11.49
C SER A 157 3.47 7.20 -10.84
N ASP A 158 4.00 8.40 -10.80
CA ASP A 158 3.27 9.53 -10.25
C ASP A 158 1.99 9.81 -11.03
N GLY A 159 0.90 10.01 -10.30
CA GLY A 159 -0.38 10.41 -10.88
C GLY A 159 -0.37 11.86 -11.35
N ASN A 160 -1.36 12.21 -12.14
CA ASN A 160 -1.54 13.59 -12.62
C ASN A 160 -1.90 14.59 -11.52
N ASP A 161 -2.18 14.10 -10.32
CA ASP A 161 -2.49 14.89 -9.13
C ASP A 161 -1.25 15.19 -8.25
N VAL A 162 -0.10 14.68 -8.62
CA VAL A 162 1.19 15.01 -7.98
C VAL A 162 1.68 16.35 -8.52
N THR A 163 1.96 17.25 -7.61
CA THR A 163 2.43 18.62 -7.92
C THR A 163 3.95 18.77 -7.81
N ASP A 164 4.65 17.72 -7.37
CA ASP A 164 6.11 17.72 -7.30
C ASP A 164 6.71 17.84 -8.70
N PRO A 165 7.68 18.73 -8.93
CA PRO A 165 8.37 18.84 -10.20
C PRO A 165 9.24 17.63 -10.53
N ILE A 166 9.74 16.91 -9.52
CA ILE A 166 10.45 15.64 -9.72
C ILE A 166 9.42 14.52 -9.77
N ARG A 167 9.29 13.90 -10.92
CA ARG A 167 8.24 12.92 -11.18
C ARG A 167 8.80 11.64 -11.73
N THR A 168 8.16 10.53 -11.36
CA THR A 168 8.47 9.23 -11.93
C THR A 168 7.50 8.87 -13.05
N ARG A 169 8.05 8.31 -14.12
CA ARG A 169 7.28 7.73 -15.21
C ARG A 169 7.69 6.28 -15.40
N LEU A 170 6.73 5.46 -15.81
CA LEU A 170 6.98 4.04 -16.01
C LEU A 170 7.72 3.81 -17.34
N HIS A 171 9.05 3.91 -17.30
CA HIS A 171 9.91 3.67 -18.45
C HIS A 171 10.20 2.18 -18.67
N LEU A 172 10.33 1.41 -17.59
CA LEU A 172 10.54 -0.03 -17.67
C LEU A 172 9.22 -0.74 -17.99
N ARG A 173 9.14 -1.42 -19.11
CA ARG A 173 7.90 -1.98 -19.64
C ARG A 173 7.84 -3.51 -19.58
N ASN A 174 8.95 -4.18 -19.40
CA ASN A 174 9.02 -5.63 -19.41
C ASN A 174 10.13 -6.19 -18.52
N ALA A 175 10.07 -7.49 -18.25
CA ALA A 175 10.99 -8.19 -17.36
C ALA A 175 12.46 -8.11 -17.81
N ARG A 176 12.72 -8.07 -19.12
CA ARG A 176 14.09 -8.00 -19.66
C ARG A 176 14.73 -6.64 -19.38
N GLU A 177 13.99 -5.55 -19.61
CA GLU A 177 14.46 -4.20 -19.29
C GLU A 177 14.75 -4.05 -17.80
N THR A 178 13.88 -4.58 -16.95
CA THR A 178 14.06 -4.55 -15.50
C THR A 178 15.28 -5.38 -15.07
N ASN A 179 15.43 -6.59 -15.59
CA ASN A 179 16.60 -7.44 -15.32
C ASN A 179 17.89 -6.72 -15.70
N ARG A 180 17.95 -6.14 -16.90
CA ARG A 180 19.11 -5.40 -17.38
C ARG A 180 19.45 -4.20 -16.48
N LEU A 181 18.45 -3.42 -16.06
CA LEU A 181 18.68 -2.29 -15.16
C LEU A 181 19.27 -2.77 -13.83
N ILE A 182 18.70 -3.80 -13.23
CA ILE A 182 19.19 -4.34 -11.96
C ILE A 182 20.61 -4.91 -12.13
N ALA A 183 20.87 -5.68 -13.20
CA ALA A 183 22.18 -6.22 -13.50
C ALA A 183 23.25 -5.12 -13.66
N ASN A 184 22.87 -3.97 -14.24
CA ASN A 184 23.78 -2.82 -14.41
C ASN A 184 24.00 -2.03 -13.11
N LEU A 185 23.04 -2.06 -12.17
CA LEU A 185 23.17 -1.39 -10.88
C LEU A 185 23.91 -2.23 -9.85
N LEU A 186 23.69 -3.53 -9.84
CA LEU A 186 24.14 -4.44 -8.78
C LEU A 186 25.65 -4.36 -8.48
N PRO A 187 26.55 -4.27 -9.47
CA PRO A 187 27.98 -4.11 -9.20
C PRO A 187 28.34 -2.84 -8.40
N GLU A 188 27.53 -1.78 -8.52
CA GLU A 188 27.74 -0.55 -7.77
C GLU A 188 27.40 -0.69 -6.28
N PHE A 189 26.43 -1.56 -5.96
CA PHE A 189 26.11 -1.94 -4.58
C PHE A 189 27.16 -2.89 -3.99
N GLU A 190 27.61 -3.86 -4.77
CA GLU A 190 28.66 -4.80 -4.37
C GLU A 190 29.96 -4.10 -4.00
N LYS A 191 30.44 -3.18 -4.85
CA LYS A 191 31.65 -2.39 -4.60
C LYS A 191 31.61 -1.62 -3.28
N ARG A 192 30.41 -1.20 -2.86
CA ARG A 192 30.18 -0.38 -1.66
C ARG A 192 29.74 -1.20 -0.46
N GLY A 193 29.57 -2.52 -0.59
CA GLY A 193 29.01 -3.39 0.44
C GLY A 193 27.57 -3.02 0.81
N ARG A 194 26.80 -2.44 -0.13
CA ARG A 194 25.40 -2.01 0.08
C ARG A 194 24.41 -3.01 -0.47
N GLN A 195 23.16 -2.92 -0.02
CA GLN A 195 22.09 -3.83 -0.42
C GLN A 195 21.17 -3.18 -1.48
N LEU A 196 20.80 -3.94 -2.50
CA LEU A 196 19.80 -3.57 -3.48
C LEU A 196 18.56 -4.43 -3.28
N ILE A 197 17.45 -3.83 -2.90
CA ILE A 197 16.17 -4.52 -2.67
C ILE A 197 15.23 -4.24 -3.84
N LEU A 198 14.80 -5.28 -4.53
CA LEU A 198 13.75 -5.18 -5.54
C LEU A 198 12.39 -5.44 -4.90
N ARG A 199 11.53 -4.44 -4.88
CA ARG A 199 10.14 -4.59 -4.48
C ARG A 199 9.30 -5.10 -5.64
N THR A 200 8.72 -6.29 -5.49
CA THR A 200 8.01 -6.97 -6.57
C THR A 200 6.58 -6.48 -6.79
N TRP A 201 6.04 -5.67 -5.88
CA TRP A 201 4.73 -5.07 -6.08
C TRP A 201 4.75 -4.11 -7.27
N THR A 202 3.83 -4.34 -8.17
CA THR A 202 3.58 -3.51 -9.35
C THR A 202 2.08 -3.44 -9.56
N VAL A 203 1.63 -2.43 -10.28
CA VAL A 203 0.19 -2.19 -10.43
C VAL A 203 -0.43 -3.01 -11.57
N GLY A 204 0.36 -3.80 -12.27
CA GLY A 204 -0.12 -4.68 -13.33
C GLY A 204 -0.47 -3.99 -14.64
N ALA A 205 -0.18 -2.71 -14.78
CA ALA A 205 -0.57 -1.91 -15.93
C ALA A 205 0.24 -2.21 -17.18
N HIS A 206 1.57 -2.33 -17.06
CA HIS A 206 2.48 -2.72 -18.12
C HIS A 206 2.92 -4.17 -17.97
N ALA A 207 3.67 -4.68 -18.95
CA ALA A 207 4.18 -6.03 -18.91
C ALA A 207 5.01 -6.33 -17.66
N ILE A 208 5.73 -5.34 -17.15
CA ILE A 208 6.47 -5.45 -15.89
C ILE A 208 5.56 -5.49 -14.68
N GLY A 209 4.33 -5.00 -14.77
CA GLY A 209 3.40 -4.96 -13.66
C GLY A 209 2.93 -6.32 -13.14
N ASP A 210 3.43 -7.42 -13.69
CA ASP A 210 3.02 -8.78 -13.38
C ASP A 210 4.05 -9.58 -12.58
N LEU A 211 4.95 -8.94 -11.86
CA LEU A 211 6.01 -9.65 -11.14
C LEU A 211 5.49 -10.68 -10.12
N ILE A 212 4.33 -10.44 -9.51
CA ILE A 212 3.82 -11.29 -8.43
C ILE A 212 3.02 -12.49 -8.95
N TRP A 213 2.20 -12.29 -10.01
CA TRP A 213 1.20 -13.31 -10.39
C TRP A 213 1.22 -13.69 -11.88
N HIS A 214 1.96 -12.98 -12.72
CA HIS A 214 2.03 -13.36 -14.11
C HIS A 214 3.09 -14.46 -14.34
N ARG A 215 2.72 -15.41 -15.16
CA ARG A 215 3.55 -16.57 -15.44
C ARG A 215 4.93 -16.15 -15.96
N ASP A 216 5.98 -16.64 -15.30
CA ASP A 216 7.39 -16.49 -15.67
C ASP A 216 7.95 -15.04 -15.68
N THR A 217 7.16 -14.02 -15.35
CA THR A 217 7.65 -12.63 -15.36
C THR A 217 8.69 -12.40 -14.26
N LEU A 218 8.43 -12.86 -13.03
CA LEU A 218 9.37 -12.75 -11.92
C LEU A 218 10.66 -13.53 -12.20
N ALA A 219 10.55 -14.79 -12.65
CA ALA A 219 11.70 -15.61 -12.99
C ALA A 219 12.59 -14.98 -14.10
N LYS A 220 11.96 -14.36 -15.10
CA LYS A 220 12.69 -13.63 -16.16
C LYS A 220 13.36 -12.37 -15.63
N THR A 221 12.72 -11.67 -14.69
CA THR A 221 13.30 -10.48 -14.05
C THR A 221 14.50 -10.84 -13.19
N LEU A 222 14.47 -11.97 -12.51
CA LEU A 222 15.52 -12.40 -11.57
C LEU A 222 16.63 -13.24 -12.21
N LYS A 223 16.51 -13.57 -13.49
CA LYS A 223 17.47 -14.45 -14.17
C LYS A 223 18.91 -13.92 -14.09
N GLY A 224 19.82 -14.71 -13.50
CA GLY A 224 21.25 -14.37 -13.40
C GLY A 224 21.59 -13.27 -12.38
N LEU A 225 20.68 -12.95 -11.48
CA LEU A 225 20.89 -11.98 -10.39
C LEU A 225 21.19 -12.73 -9.07
N ASP A 226 22.37 -13.31 -8.96
CA ASP A 226 22.76 -14.20 -7.86
C ASP A 226 23.82 -13.53 -6.95
N SER A 227 23.54 -12.32 -6.45
CA SER A 227 24.43 -11.58 -5.56
C SER A 227 23.94 -11.63 -4.11
N PRO A 228 24.85 -11.73 -3.12
CA PRO A 228 24.49 -11.60 -1.70
C PRO A 228 24.03 -10.18 -1.34
N ASN A 229 24.30 -9.20 -2.19
CA ASN A 229 23.85 -7.83 -2.05
C ASN A 229 22.47 -7.57 -2.66
N PHE A 230 21.85 -8.59 -3.26
CA PHE A 230 20.54 -8.49 -3.88
C PHE A 230 19.47 -9.18 -3.04
N ILE A 231 18.38 -8.47 -2.77
CA ILE A 231 17.24 -8.95 -1.97
C ILE A 231 15.95 -8.73 -2.74
N VAL A 232 15.04 -9.71 -2.70
CA VAL A 232 13.71 -9.61 -3.30
C VAL A 232 12.67 -9.37 -2.20
N SER A 233 11.94 -8.26 -2.26
CA SER A 233 10.86 -7.95 -1.33
C SER A 233 9.52 -8.31 -1.93
N MET A 234 8.75 -9.16 -1.23
CA MET A 234 7.47 -9.68 -1.70
C MET A 234 6.38 -9.49 -0.66
N LYS A 235 5.23 -8.95 -1.08
CA LYS A 235 4.04 -8.91 -0.22
C LYS A 235 3.60 -10.32 0.17
N HIS A 236 3.01 -10.44 1.36
CA HIS A 236 2.56 -11.73 1.89
C HIS A 236 1.67 -12.52 0.92
N GLY A 237 0.84 -11.85 0.12
CA GLY A 237 -0.10 -12.48 -0.80
C GLY A 237 0.14 -12.10 -2.27
N GLU A 238 -0.61 -12.74 -3.16
CA GLU A 238 -0.58 -12.48 -4.61
C GLU A 238 -1.37 -11.23 -5.03
N SER A 239 -1.59 -10.28 -4.15
CA SER A 239 -2.24 -8.99 -4.41
C SER A 239 -1.69 -7.96 -3.43
N ASP A 240 -2.45 -6.88 -3.19
CA ASP A 240 -2.12 -5.94 -2.14
C ASP A 240 -2.45 -6.51 -0.74
N PHE A 241 -2.30 -5.73 0.32
CA PHE A 241 -2.42 -6.16 1.72
C PHE A 241 -3.86 -6.47 2.16
N PHE A 242 -4.54 -7.35 1.43
CA PHE A 242 -5.89 -7.81 1.74
C PHE A 242 -5.89 -9.10 2.56
N ARG A 243 -6.98 -9.36 3.28
CA ARG A 243 -7.28 -10.66 3.87
C ARG A 243 -7.76 -11.66 2.80
N TYR A 244 -7.96 -12.91 3.20
CA TYR A 244 -8.32 -14.02 2.31
C TYR A 244 -7.28 -14.34 1.23
N LEU A 245 -6.08 -13.77 1.32
CA LEU A 245 -4.97 -14.12 0.43
C LEU A 245 -4.11 -15.22 1.06
N PRO A 246 -3.87 -16.33 0.35
CA PRO A 246 -2.84 -17.28 0.76
C PRO A 246 -1.46 -16.65 0.67
N LEU A 247 -0.49 -17.25 1.35
CA LEU A 247 0.91 -16.86 1.19
C LEU A 247 1.31 -16.93 -0.28
N ASN A 248 2.10 -15.96 -0.73
CA ASN A 248 2.55 -15.89 -2.11
C ASN A 248 3.47 -17.08 -2.43
N PRO A 249 3.11 -17.96 -3.37
CA PRO A 249 3.91 -19.14 -3.69
C PRO A 249 5.30 -18.81 -4.23
N ALA A 250 5.55 -17.56 -4.66
CA ALA A 250 6.87 -17.11 -5.09
C ALA A 250 7.93 -17.20 -3.97
N PHE A 251 7.53 -17.21 -2.69
CA PHE A 251 8.46 -17.45 -1.58
C PHE A 251 9.19 -18.79 -1.68
N PHE A 252 8.57 -19.80 -2.26
CA PHE A 252 9.14 -21.14 -2.45
C PHE A 252 9.82 -21.34 -3.80
N GLN A 253 9.68 -20.36 -4.73
CA GLN A 253 10.20 -20.47 -6.10
C GLN A 253 11.43 -19.59 -6.33
N VAL A 254 11.51 -18.46 -5.63
CA VAL A 254 12.61 -17.49 -5.74
C VAL A 254 13.80 -17.99 -4.94
N LYS A 255 14.96 -18.13 -5.59
CA LYS A 255 16.21 -18.59 -4.96
C LYS A 255 16.98 -17.49 -4.24
N GLN A 256 16.84 -16.24 -4.70
CA GLN A 256 17.49 -15.07 -4.12
C GLN A 256 17.10 -14.87 -2.65
N ARG A 257 17.94 -14.18 -1.91
CA ARG A 257 17.61 -13.67 -0.57
C ARG A 257 16.33 -12.86 -0.66
N LYS A 258 15.41 -13.05 0.27
CA LYS A 258 14.09 -12.42 0.19
C LYS A 258 13.53 -12.03 1.55
N ILE A 259 12.66 -11.02 1.53
CA ILE A 259 11.92 -10.56 2.70
C ILE A 259 10.43 -10.56 2.43
N ILE A 260 9.63 -10.77 3.47
CA ILE A 260 8.17 -10.64 3.40
C ILE A 260 7.75 -9.20 3.72
N GLU A 261 6.86 -8.63 2.89
CA GLU A 261 6.22 -7.35 3.19
C GLU A 261 4.88 -7.55 3.91
N LEU A 262 4.72 -6.84 5.02
CA LEU A 262 3.52 -6.77 5.85
C LEU A 262 3.06 -5.32 5.97
N GLN A 263 1.78 -5.09 6.29
CA GLN A 263 1.26 -3.76 6.53
C GLN A 263 0.55 -3.68 7.87
N ALA A 264 1.16 -2.99 8.82
CA ALA A 264 0.62 -2.76 10.16
C ALA A 264 -0.52 -1.75 10.18
N ARG A 265 -0.52 -0.77 9.29
CA ARG A 265 -1.56 0.26 9.22
C ARG A 265 -2.89 -0.23 8.67
N ARG A 266 -2.91 -1.33 7.93
CA ARG A 266 -4.14 -1.91 7.34
C ARG A 266 -4.94 -0.90 6.50
N GLU A 267 -4.32 -0.36 5.45
CA GLU A 267 -4.85 0.72 4.63
C GLU A 267 -6.25 0.46 4.02
N TYR A 268 -6.57 -0.80 3.79
CA TYR A 268 -7.88 -1.20 3.26
C TYR A 268 -8.92 -1.50 4.34
N GLU A 269 -8.51 -1.62 5.60
CA GLU A 269 -9.32 -2.06 6.72
C GLU A 269 -9.29 -1.05 7.88
N GLY A 270 -9.56 0.20 7.56
CA GLY A 270 -9.64 1.28 8.54
C GLY A 270 -8.39 2.14 8.67
N ALA A 271 -7.28 1.78 8.01
CA ALA A 271 -6.03 2.56 7.99
C ALA A 271 -5.55 3.02 9.39
N GLY A 272 -5.62 2.13 10.37
CA GLY A 272 -5.27 2.38 11.76
C GLY A 272 -6.39 2.92 12.65
N GLU A 273 -7.56 3.22 12.08
CA GLU A 273 -8.74 3.68 12.84
C GLU A 273 -9.61 2.52 13.38
N PHE A 274 -9.41 1.31 12.90
CA PHE A 274 -10.14 0.12 13.31
C PHE A 274 -9.21 -0.92 13.93
N PRO A 275 -9.70 -1.78 14.82
CA PRO A 275 -8.93 -2.87 15.43
C PRO A 275 -8.69 -4.02 14.43
N SER A 276 -8.11 -3.69 13.27
CA SER A 276 -7.72 -4.68 12.26
C SER A 276 -6.37 -5.27 12.62
N PHE A 277 -6.39 -6.44 13.24
CA PHE A 277 -5.21 -7.11 13.77
C PHE A 277 -4.77 -8.26 12.86
N ILE A 278 -3.45 -8.36 12.61
CA ILE A 278 -2.84 -9.37 11.72
C ILE A 278 -1.95 -10.38 12.45
N GLY A 279 -1.95 -10.37 13.77
CA GLY A 279 -1.05 -11.26 14.55
C GLY A 279 -1.24 -12.74 14.19
N ARG A 280 -2.48 -13.22 14.08
CA ARG A 280 -2.75 -14.61 13.68
C ARG A 280 -2.33 -14.93 12.24
N ASP A 281 -2.45 -13.95 11.33
CA ASP A 281 -1.91 -14.09 9.97
C ASP A 281 -0.38 -14.15 9.99
N CYS A 282 0.27 -13.36 10.84
CA CYS A 282 1.73 -13.42 11.01
C CYS A 282 2.20 -14.79 11.54
N GLU A 283 1.52 -15.38 12.52
CA GLU A 283 1.82 -16.74 13.00
C GLU A 283 1.67 -17.78 11.88
N ARG A 284 0.61 -17.67 11.10
CA ARG A 284 0.39 -18.55 9.96
C ARG A 284 1.48 -18.40 8.91
N PHE A 285 1.82 -17.16 8.52
CA PHE A 285 2.86 -16.91 7.53
C PHE A 285 4.25 -17.34 8.03
N ALA A 286 4.58 -17.12 9.30
CA ALA A 286 5.84 -17.56 9.87
C ALA A 286 5.98 -19.09 9.82
N ARG A 287 4.92 -19.84 10.15
CA ARG A 287 4.89 -21.31 10.03
C ARG A 287 5.02 -21.78 8.58
N GLU A 288 4.26 -21.18 7.65
CA GLU A 288 4.35 -21.53 6.24
C GLU A 288 5.73 -21.24 5.65
N LEU A 289 6.35 -20.10 6.03
CA LEU A 289 7.69 -19.71 5.56
C LEU A 289 8.84 -20.50 6.17
N ALA A 290 8.61 -21.29 7.21
CA ALA A 290 9.66 -22.09 7.84
C ALA A 290 10.35 -23.08 6.87
N THR A 291 9.66 -23.47 5.79
CA THR A 291 10.19 -24.34 4.73
C THR A 291 10.71 -23.59 3.51
N ALA A 292 10.60 -22.25 3.49
CA ALA A 292 11.10 -21.45 2.39
C ALA A 292 12.58 -21.07 2.59
N GLU A 293 13.40 -21.39 1.61
CA GLU A 293 14.84 -21.07 1.67
C GLU A 293 15.08 -19.56 1.52
N ASN A 294 16.19 -19.08 2.09
CA ASN A 294 16.69 -17.70 1.91
C ASN A 294 15.70 -16.59 2.30
N VAL A 295 14.76 -16.85 3.20
CA VAL A 295 13.96 -15.81 3.83
C VAL A 295 14.76 -15.19 4.95
N ILE A 296 15.27 -13.98 4.73
CA ILE A 296 16.23 -13.31 5.60
C ILE A 296 15.60 -12.26 6.52
N GLY A 297 14.32 -11.95 6.35
CA GLY A 297 13.67 -10.93 7.18
C GLY A 297 12.31 -10.51 6.68
N MET A 298 11.90 -9.34 7.17
CA MET A 298 10.62 -8.74 6.83
C MET A 298 10.71 -7.22 6.67
N SER A 299 9.72 -6.64 6.01
CA SER A 299 9.47 -5.20 5.92
C SER A 299 8.04 -4.90 6.36
N VAL A 300 7.88 -3.97 7.29
CA VAL A 300 6.57 -3.59 7.83
C VAL A 300 6.25 -2.14 7.47
N TRP A 301 5.13 -1.94 6.80
CA TRP A 301 4.62 -0.63 6.47
C TRP A 301 3.63 -0.18 7.56
N CYS A 302 4.03 0.80 8.38
CA CYS A 302 3.22 1.30 9.51
C CYS A 302 2.60 2.68 9.23
N GLN A 303 3.19 3.48 8.34
CA GLN A 303 2.69 4.81 7.99
C GLN A 303 2.23 4.93 6.53
N THR A 304 2.76 4.09 5.64
CA THR A 304 2.39 4.12 4.22
C THR A 304 0.94 3.74 3.98
N GLY A 305 0.41 4.19 2.87
CA GLY A 305 -0.97 3.96 2.45
C GLY A 305 -1.60 5.20 1.79
N GLY A 306 -0.87 6.28 1.59
CA GLY A 306 -1.22 7.43 0.75
C GLY A 306 -2.50 8.19 1.11
N TRP A 307 -3.21 7.80 2.16
CA TRP A 307 -4.54 8.31 2.50
C TRP A 307 -4.49 9.00 3.86
N HIS A 308 -4.36 10.32 3.83
CA HIS A 308 -4.30 11.08 5.05
C HIS A 308 -5.65 11.55 5.59
N ARG A 309 -6.74 10.94 5.17
CA ARG A 309 -7.99 11.05 5.90
C ARG A 309 -7.91 10.40 7.26
N PHE A 310 -7.12 9.36 7.38
CA PHE A 310 -6.82 8.65 8.61
C PHE A 310 -5.44 9.13 9.07
N ARG A 311 -5.43 10.08 9.99
CA ARG A 311 -4.26 10.91 10.31
C ARG A 311 -3.41 10.42 11.46
N ARG A 312 -3.68 9.23 11.97
CA ARG A 312 -2.88 8.68 13.07
C ARG A 312 -1.46 8.41 12.62
N LEU A 313 -0.53 8.96 13.39
CA LEU A 313 0.88 8.79 13.15
C LEU A 313 1.41 7.68 14.06
N ALA A 314 1.84 6.58 13.46
CA ALA A 314 2.38 5.47 14.24
C ALA A 314 3.57 5.92 15.09
N PHE A 315 3.55 5.53 16.39
CA PHE A 315 4.57 5.84 17.39
C PHE A 315 4.68 7.33 17.80
N LEU A 316 3.79 8.19 17.33
CA LEU A 316 3.83 9.63 17.60
C LEU A 316 2.57 10.16 18.31
N GLU A 317 1.60 9.31 18.60
CA GLU A 317 0.37 9.66 19.31
C GLU A 317 0.53 9.46 20.81
N ASN A 318 0.15 10.46 21.59
CA ASN A 318 0.33 10.44 23.05
C ASN A 318 -0.76 9.67 23.81
N ASP A 319 -1.92 9.42 23.20
CA ASP A 319 -3.13 8.90 23.82
C ASP A 319 -3.56 7.51 23.31
N GLN A 320 -2.60 6.71 22.89
CA GLN A 320 -2.82 5.35 22.34
C GLN A 320 -3.73 5.29 21.10
N ARG A 321 -3.98 6.41 20.42
CA ARG A 321 -4.77 6.39 19.20
C ARG A 321 -4.13 5.56 18.07
N ASP A 322 -2.84 5.29 18.13
CA ASP A 322 -2.11 4.43 17.20
C ASP A 322 -2.01 2.96 17.65
N ILE A 323 -2.72 2.58 18.71
CA ILE A 323 -2.56 1.26 19.35
C ILE A 323 -2.78 0.09 18.36
N TRP A 324 -3.72 0.22 17.43
CA TRP A 324 -3.97 -0.83 16.45
C TRP A 324 -2.80 -1.04 15.48
N ILE A 325 -2.08 0.04 15.15
CA ILE A 325 -0.87 -0.03 14.32
C ILE A 325 0.28 -0.61 15.17
N ARG A 326 0.43 -0.16 16.41
CA ARG A 326 1.49 -0.65 17.31
C ARG A 326 1.35 -2.13 17.63
N LEU A 327 0.12 -2.62 17.85
CA LEU A 327 -0.14 -4.06 18.02
C LEU A 327 0.31 -4.86 16.80
N ASN A 328 0.03 -4.37 15.60
CA ASN A 328 0.43 -5.04 14.37
C ASN A 328 1.96 -5.01 14.15
N THR A 329 2.64 -3.90 14.48
CA THR A 329 4.11 -3.84 14.39
C THR A 329 4.77 -4.74 15.41
N ALA A 330 4.28 -4.76 16.65
CA ALA A 330 4.78 -5.64 17.71
C ALA A 330 4.54 -7.12 17.37
N ALA A 331 3.35 -7.48 16.85
CA ALA A 331 3.06 -8.84 16.42
C ALA A 331 3.98 -9.30 15.28
N ALA A 332 4.21 -8.45 14.28
CA ALA A 332 5.11 -8.78 13.18
C ALA A 332 6.53 -9.09 13.71
N ILE A 333 7.13 -8.19 14.48
CA ILE A 333 8.51 -8.39 14.96
C ILE A 333 8.58 -9.51 16.01
N GLY A 334 7.61 -9.59 16.94
CA GLY A 334 7.56 -10.61 17.99
C GLY A 334 7.53 -12.02 17.42
N ILE A 335 6.71 -12.24 16.39
CA ILE A 335 6.54 -13.54 15.75
C ILE A 335 7.72 -13.86 14.83
N PHE A 336 8.07 -12.98 13.90
CA PHE A 336 9.08 -13.29 12.88
C PHE A 336 10.53 -13.28 13.40
N LYS A 337 10.84 -12.44 14.38
CA LYS A 337 12.19 -12.36 14.95
C LYS A 337 12.36 -13.25 16.15
N TYR A 338 11.40 -13.24 17.06
CA TYR A 338 11.53 -13.85 18.37
C TYR A 338 10.75 -15.16 18.52
N GLY A 339 9.96 -15.58 17.53
CA GLY A 339 9.15 -16.80 17.57
C GLY A 339 8.07 -16.80 18.65
N ARG A 340 7.61 -15.61 19.06
CA ARG A 340 6.60 -15.46 20.12
C ARG A 340 5.20 -15.77 19.63
N SER A 341 4.32 -16.14 20.55
CA SER A 341 2.89 -16.23 20.26
C SER A 341 2.23 -14.84 20.25
N VAL A 342 1.08 -14.75 19.63
CA VAL A 342 0.24 -13.53 19.65
C VAL A 342 -0.10 -13.12 21.08
N GLU A 343 -0.39 -14.10 21.94
CA GLU A 343 -0.73 -13.85 23.34
C GLU A 343 0.40 -13.13 24.05
N SER A 344 1.62 -13.69 23.98
CA SER A 344 2.81 -13.11 24.61
C SER A 344 3.10 -11.69 24.10
N VAL A 345 2.92 -11.43 22.80
CA VAL A 345 3.13 -10.08 22.24
C VAL A 345 2.11 -9.07 22.78
N VAL A 346 0.85 -9.48 22.91
CA VAL A 346 -0.22 -8.60 23.43
C VAL A 346 -0.02 -8.36 24.93
N GLU A 347 0.42 -9.38 25.68
CA GLU A 347 0.78 -9.26 27.11
C GLU A 347 1.92 -8.28 27.33
N ASP A 348 3.00 -8.36 26.55
CA ASP A 348 4.12 -7.43 26.64
C ASP A 348 3.68 -5.97 26.37
N LEU A 349 2.77 -5.74 25.42
CA LEU A 349 2.40 -4.39 25.02
C LEU A 349 1.33 -3.77 25.94
N LEU A 350 0.41 -4.58 26.45
CA LEU A 350 -0.76 -4.10 27.20
C LEU A 350 -0.71 -4.44 28.70
N GLY A 351 0.17 -5.35 29.11
CA GLY A 351 0.22 -5.91 30.47
C GLY A 351 -0.72 -7.09 30.66
N ASN A 352 -0.37 -7.99 31.59
CA ASN A 352 -1.08 -9.26 31.83
C ASN A 352 -2.56 -9.06 32.18
N ASP A 353 -2.91 -8.00 32.90
CA ASP A 353 -4.28 -7.72 33.34
C ASP A 353 -5.22 -7.35 32.18
N ARG A 354 -4.69 -6.65 31.16
CA ARG A 354 -5.47 -6.13 30.02
C ARG A 354 -5.44 -7.07 28.80
N ALA A 355 -4.41 -7.88 28.67
CA ALA A 355 -4.17 -8.70 27.49
C ALA A 355 -5.29 -9.70 27.19
N PRO A 356 -5.84 -10.48 28.17
CA PRO A 356 -6.93 -11.42 27.90
C PRO A 356 -8.16 -10.73 27.29
N THR A 357 -8.56 -9.60 27.87
CA THR A 357 -9.71 -8.80 27.40
C THR A 357 -9.45 -8.20 26.02
N ALA A 358 -8.23 -7.72 25.77
CA ALA A 358 -7.83 -7.20 24.47
C ALA A 358 -7.79 -8.31 23.38
N LEU A 359 -7.30 -9.49 23.69
CA LEU A 359 -7.30 -10.64 22.80
C LEU A 359 -8.72 -11.08 22.42
N GLU A 360 -9.64 -11.09 23.38
CA GLU A 360 -11.05 -11.34 23.09
C GLU A 360 -11.65 -10.28 22.16
N LEU A 361 -11.37 -8.99 22.41
CA LEU A 361 -11.76 -7.90 21.52
C LEU A 361 -11.23 -8.09 20.11
N LEU A 362 -9.93 -8.38 19.97
CA LEU A 362 -9.28 -8.58 18.66
C LEU A 362 -9.87 -9.75 17.90
N ARG A 363 -10.23 -10.85 18.59
CA ARG A 363 -10.92 -11.99 17.99
C ARG A 363 -12.30 -11.62 17.44
N HIS A 364 -13.10 -10.87 18.21
CA HIS A 364 -14.39 -10.37 17.74
C HIS A 364 -14.22 -9.40 16.57
N ALA A 365 -13.23 -8.49 16.62
CA ALA A 365 -12.94 -7.56 15.55
C ALA A 365 -12.54 -8.29 14.26
N ASP A 366 -11.74 -9.35 14.37
CA ASP A 366 -11.34 -10.18 13.24
C ASP A 366 -12.56 -10.83 12.57
N THR A 367 -13.48 -11.42 13.36
CA THR A 367 -14.74 -11.96 12.85
C THR A 367 -15.56 -10.90 12.11
N VAL A 368 -15.73 -9.73 12.70
CA VAL A 368 -16.51 -8.64 12.09
C VAL A 368 -15.85 -8.14 10.80
N ILE A 369 -14.54 -8.03 10.74
CA ILE A 369 -13.82 -7.62 9.53
C ILE A 369 -14.00 -8.68 8.44
N HIS A 370 -13.84 -9.95 8.76
CA HIS A 370 -13.98 -11.04 7.80
C HIS A 370 -15.40 -11.12 7.24
N GLU A 371 -16.42 -11.01 8.08
CA GLU A 371 -17.81 -11.29 7.68
C GLU A 371 -18.59 -10.03 7.26
N VAL A 372 -18.25 -8.86 7.75
CA VAL A 372 -18.95 -7.61 7.37
C VAL A 372 -18.17 -6.81 6.33
N PHE A 373 -16.88 -6.62 6.53
CA PHE A 373 -16.08 -5.78 5.65
C PHE A 373 -15.82 -6.48 4.31
N TYR A 374 -15.50 -7.78 4.34
CA TYR A 374 -15.39 -8.63 3.16
C TYR A 374 -16.70 -9.39 2.89
N ILE A 375 -16.89 -9.82 1.67
CA ILE A 375 -17.89 -10.82 1.27
C ILE A 375 -17.10 -12.07 0.95
N GLU A 376 -17.15 -13.07 1.83
CA GLU A 376 -16.26 -14.23 1.79
C GLU A 376 -16.24 -14.92 0.43
N ASP A 377 -17.41 -15.25 -0.12
CA ASP A 377 -17.52 -15.92 -1.44
C ASP A 377 -16.82 -15.11 -2.55
N PHE A 378 -16.95 -13.78 -2.55
CA PHE A 378 -16.24 -12.92 -3.49
C PHE A 378 -14.74 -12.86 -3.18
N ALA A 379 -14.37 -12.72 -1.90
CA ALA A 379 -13.00 -12.55 -1.47
C ALA A 379 -12.10 -13.76 -1.74
N ARG A 380 -12.66 -14.97 -1.64
CA ARG A 380 -11.95 -16.22 -1.94
C ARG A 380 -11.72 -16.46 -3.43
N GLN A 381 -12.41 -15.74 -4.30
CA GLN A 381 -12.27 -15.91 -5.74
C GLN A 381 -10.99 -15.24 -6.25
N LYS A 382 -10.25 -15.95 -7.10
CA LYS A 382 -9.08 -15.41 -7.81
C LYS A 382 -9.51 -14.89 -9.18
N LEU A 383 -9.89 -13.62 -9.23
CA LEU A 383 -10.31 -12.95 -10.45
C LEU A 383 -9.16 -12.11 -11.02
N PHE A 384 -8.96 -12.18 -12.33
CA PHE A 384 -7.90 -11.44 -13.02
C PHE A 384 -8.50 -10.67 -14.20
N PHE A 385 -8.06 -9.43 -14.33
CA PHE A 385 -8.25 -8.63 -15.53
C PHE A 385 -6.88 -8.34 -16.14
N ARG A 386 -6.63 -8.90 -17.31
CA ARG A 386 -5.29 -8.84 -17.93
C ARG A 386 -4.21 -9.35 -16.96
N ARG A 387 -3.34 -8.46 -16.53
CA ARG A 387 -2.23 -8.71 -15.58
C ARG A 387 -2.53 -8.28 -14.15
N VAL A 388 -3.71 -7.72 -13.93
CA VAL A 388 -4.11 -7.24 -12.61
C VAL A 388 -4.99 -8.27 -11.94
N ARG A 389 -4.66 -8.65 -10.72
CA ARG A 389 -5.59 -9.37 -9.86
C ARG A 389 -6.63 -8.39 -9.31
N ILE A 390 -7.90 -8.73 -9.46
CA ILE A 390 -8.98 -7.94 -8.88
C ILE A 390 -8.90 -8.07 -7.35
N PRO A 391 -8.92 -6.95 -6.61
CA PRO A 391 -8.92 -6.98 -5.16
C PRO A 391 -10.08 -7.80 -4.60
N PRO A 392 -9.87 -8.56 -3.50
CA PRO A 392 -10.93 -9.33 -2.85
C PRO A 392 -11.98 -8.44 -2.16
N LEU A 393 -11.81 -7.13 -2.23
CA LEU A 393 -12.68 -6.12 -1.65
C LEU A 393 -13.08 -5.12 -2.74
N LEU A 394 -14.31 -5.23 -3.27
CA LEU A 394 -14.79 -4.44 -4.40
C LEU A 394 -15.64 -3.23 -3.99
N HIS A 395 -16.48 -3.39 -2.97
CA HIS A 395 -17.47 -2.39 -2.56
C HIS A 395 -16.88 -1.34 -1.60
N VAL A 396 -15.81 -1.69 -0.89
CA VAL A 396 -15.00 -0.75 -0.12
C VAL A 396 -13.60 -0.73 -0.71
N TYR A 397 -13.13 0.44 -1.08
CA TYR A 397 -11.79 0.56 -1.63
C TYR A 397 -11.10 1.80 -1.05
N TRP A 398 -9.98 1.58 -0.39
CA TRP A 398 -9.29 2.56 0.44
C TRP A 398 -10.24 3.23 1.45
N ASP A 399 -10.48 4.53 1.30
CA ASP A 399 -11.30 5.35 2.17
C ASP A 399 -12.76 5.50 1.70
N ALA A 400 -13.23 4.68 0.77
CA ALA A 400 -14.54 4.88 0.14
C ALA A 400 -15.39 3.62 0.04
N LEU A 401 -16.65 3.72 0.51
CA LEU A 401 -17.72 2.75 0.26
C LEU A 401 -18.49 3.17 -1.00
N PHE A 402 -18.66 2.24 -1.95
CA PHE A 402 -19.33 2.45 -3.23
C PHE A 402 -20.68 1.72 -3.27
N ILE A 403 -21.76 2.45 -3.08
CA ILE A 403 -23.12 1.92 -3.18
C ILE A 403 -23.70 2.36 -4.51
N ASN A 404 -23.57 1.53 -5.54
CA ASN A 404 -24.04 1.85 -6.88
C ASN A 404 -24.43 0.60 -7.68
N HIS A 405 -25.09 0.86 -8.82
CA HIS A 405 -25.62 -0.20 -9.68
C HIS A 405 -24.52 -1.08 -10.32
N ALA A 406 -23.34 -0.53 -10.60
CA ALA A 406 -22.25 -1.32 -11.16
C ALA A 406 -21.72 -2.34 -10.15
N VAL A 407 -21.46 -1.92 -8.91
CA VAL A 407 -21.05 -2.81 -7.81
C VAL A 407 -22.13 -3.86 -7.56
N ARG A 408 -23.41 -3.45 -7.48
CA ARG A 408 -24.54 -4.38 -7.33
C ARG A 408 -24.55 -5.48 -8.40
N LYS A 409 -24.37 -5.11 -9.68
CA LYS A 409 -24.38 -6.09 -10.77
C LYS A 409 -23.15 -6.99 -10.76
N THR A 410 -21.99 -6.44 -10.42
CA THR A 410 -20.76 -7.21 -10.37
C THR A 410 -20.80 -8.22 -9.22
N LEU A 411 -21.15 -7.79 -8.01
CA LEU A 411 -21.28 -8.70 -6.87
C LEU A 411 -22.37 -9.73 -7.09
N GLY A 412 -23.54 -9.33 -7.61
CA GLY A 412 -24.62 -10.27 -7.95
C GLY A 412 -24.31 -11.26 -9.07
N HIS A 413 -23.19 -11.06 -9.80
CA HIS A 413 -22.70 -12.04 -10.78
C HIS A 413 -21.69 -13.03 -10.16
N PHE A 414 -20.85 -12.57 -9.26
CA PHE A 414 -19.74 -13.39 -8.72
C PHE A 414 -20.08 -14.05 -7.38
N VAL A 415 -20.98 -13.48 -6.58
CA VAL A 415 -21.43 -14.08 -5.32
C VAL A 415 -22.48 -15.16 -5.62
N THR A 416 -22.17 -16.38 -5.23
CA THR A 416 -23.02 -17.55 -5.54
C THR A 416 -24.08 -17.79 -4.48
N ASP A 417 -23.80 -17.43 -3.21
CA ASP A 417 -24.74 -17.50 -2.09
C ASP A 417 -24.94 -16.11 -1.44
N PRO A 418 -25.81 -15.28 -2.02
CA PRO A 418 -26.10 -13.95 -1.49
C PRO A 418 -26.85 -13.98 -0.15
N GLU A 419 -27.63 -15.04 0.13
CA GLU A 419 -28.34 -15.17 1.40
C GLU A 419 -27.38 -15.46 2.54
N HIS A 420 -26.40 -16.33 2.33
CA HIS A 420 -25.34 -16.56 3.30
C HIS A 420 -24.56 -15.26 3.56
N ALA A 421 -24.18 -14.53 2.51
CA ALA A 421 -23.46 -13.26 2.63
C ALA A 421 -24.23 -12.20 3.44
N LEU A 422 -25.57 -12.20 3.39
CA LEU A 422 -26.41 -11.33 4.22
C LEU A 422 -26.44 -11.81 5.68
N ARG A 423 -26.78 -13.08 5.92
CA ARG A 423 -26.88 -13.65 7.27
C ARG A 423 -25.56 -13.59 8.04
N ALA A 424 -24.45 -13.97 7.41
CA ALA A 424 -23.12 -13.94 8.04
C ALA A 424 -22.73 -12.51 8.47
N GLY A 425 -22.98 -11.51 7.61
CA GLY A 425 -22.71 -10.12 7.97
C GLY A 425 -23.60 -9.60 9.10
N GLU A 426 -24.88 -9.95 9.12
CA GLU A 426 -25.81 -9.54 10.18
C GLU A 426 -25.45 -10.20 11.52
N ALA A 427 -25.17 -11.50 11.54
CA ALA A 427 -24.71 -12.22 12.74
C ALA A 427 -23.39 -11.66 13.28
N ALA A 428 -22.43 -11.39 12.41
CA ALA A 428 -21.16 -10.81 12.83
C ALA A 428 -21.32 -9.41 13.45
N ALA A 429 -22.29 -8.61 13.00
CA ALA A 429 -22.54 -7.30 13.56
C ALA A 429 -23.05 -7.34 15.01
N GLU A 430 -23.60 -8.47 15.47
CA GLU A 430 -24.03 -8.66 16.85
C GLU A 430 -22.86 -8.67 17.85
N HIS A 431 -21.62 -8.78 17.39
CA HIS A 431 -20.43 -8.67 18.22
C HIS A 431 -20.14 -7.24 18.73
N PHE A 432 -20.64 -6.18 18.07
CA PHE A 432 -20.31 -4.81 18.43
C PHE A 432 -20.61 -4.40 19.88
N PRO A 433 -21.74 -4.77 20.51
CA PRO A 433 -21.97 -4.46 21.91
C PRO A 433 -20.90 -5.05 22.83
N ARG A 434 -20.52 -6.32 22.61
CA ARG A 434 -19.44 -6.98 23.38
C ARG A 434 -18.10 -6.31 23.15
N MET A 435 -17.76 -5.98 21.91
CA MET A 435 -16.53 -5.27 21.55
C MET A 435 -16.40 -3.91 22.26
N ILE A 436 -17.51 -3.16 22.35
CA ILE A 436 -17.54 -1.87 23.06
C ILE A 436 -17.24 -2.04 24.56
N THR A 437 -17.80 -3.08 25.18
CA THR A 437 -17.53 -3.41 26.59
C THR A 437 -16.08 -3.81 26.78
N LEU A 438 -15.57 -4.76 25.98
CA LEU A 438 -14.19 -5.23 26.04
C LEU A 438 -13.18 -4.09 25.81
N ALA A 439 -13.46 -3.18 24.87
CA ALA A 439 -12.58 -2.03 24.63
C ALA A 439 -12.51 -1.11 25.87
N ARG A 440 -13.63 -0.89 26.55
CA ARG A 440 -13.68 -0.10 27.79
C ARG A 440 -12.90 -0.78 28.89
N ASP A 441 -13.14 -2.06 29.12
CA ASP A 441 -12.53 -2.85 30.18
C ASP A 441 -11.01 -2.97 30.00
N ALA A 442 -10.55 -3.11 28.74
CA ALA A 442 -9.14 -3.12 28.41
C ALA A 442 -8.50 -1.72 28.32
N GLY A 443 -9.24 -0.62 28.52
CA GLY A 443 -8.73 0.75 28.38
C GLY A 443 -8.26 1.07 26.95
N LEU A 444 -8.94 0.50 25.94
CA LEU A 444 -8.65 0.70 24.51
C LEU A 444 -9.64 1.71 23.90
N PRO A 445 -9.34 2.32 22.74
CA PRO A 445 -10.17 3.38 22.14
C PRO A 445 -11.58 2.91 21.78
N VAL A 446 -12.55 3.16 22.66
CA VAL A 446 -13.97 2.79 22.49
C VAL A 446 -14.60 3.48 21.27
N ASP A 447 -14.20 4.72 20.99
CA ASP A 447 -14.78 5.47 19.87
C ASP A 447 -14.38 4.90 18.51
N ASP A 448 -13.27 4.19 18.41
CA ASP A 448 -12.88 3.45 17.21
C ASP A 448 -13.87 2.31 16.93
N ILE A 449 -14.28 1.60 17.97
CA ILE A 449 -15.27 0.51 17.85
C ILE A 449 -16.65 1.08 17.46
N LYS A 450 -17.04 2.21 18.04
CA LYS A 450 -18.29 2.90 17.66
C LYS A 450 -18.24 3.40 16.22
N HIS A 451 -17.09 3.95 15.79
CA HIS A 451 -16.89 4.39 14.42
C HIS A 451 -17.00 3.21 13.44
N MET A 452 -16.31 2.11 13.75
CA MET A 452 -16.37 0.87 12.97
C MET A 452 -17.81 0.36 12.87
N ARG A 453 -18.55 0.28 14.00
CA ARG A 453 -19.97 -0.13 14.06
C ARG A 453 -20.84 0.70 13.11
N ASP A 454 -20.74 2.03 13.22
CA ASP A 454 -21.57 2.93 12.44
C ASP A 454 -21.25 2.88 10.94
N PHE A 455 -20.00 2.66 10.59
CA PHE A 455 -19.59 2.44 9.21
C PHE A 455 -20.05 1.07 8.69
N PHE A 456 -19.97 0.02 9.51
CA PHE A 456 -20.36 -1.34 9.13
C PHE A 456 -21.88 -1.47 9.00
N ALA A 457 -22.65 -0.72 9.76
CA ALA A 457 -24.10 -0.60 9.55
C ALA A 457 -24.43 -0.09 8.12
N LEU A 458 -23.64 0.84 7.58
CA LEU A 458 -23.77 1.24 6.17
C LEU A 458 -23.39 0.15 5.19
N ILE A 459 -22.37 -0.67 5.51
CA ILE A 459 -21.98 -1.81 4.66
C ILE A 459 -23.10 -2.86 4.62
N LEU A 460 -23.75 -3.13 5.74
CA LEU A 460 -24.88 -4.07 5.79
C LEU A 460 -26.08 -3.58 4.97
N LEU A 461 -26.43 -2.30 5.06
CA LEU A 461 -27.42 -1.71 4.18
C LEU A 461 -27.02 -1.79 2.71
N ALA A 462 -25.73 -1.56 2.41
CA ALA A 462 -25.21 -1.72 1.06
C ALA A 462 -25.31 -3.16 0.56
N ARG A 463 -25.03 -4.18 1.40
CA ARG A 463 -25.21 -5.59 1.04
C ARG A 463 -26.66 -5.92 0.72
N ARG A 464 -27.62 -5.44 1.52
CA ARG A 464 -29.06 -5.56 1.20
C ARG A 464 -29.38 -4.96 -0.17
N TYR A 465 -28.82 -3.78 -0.48
CA TYR A 465 -28.97 -3.17 -1.80
C TYR A 465 -28.34 -4.00 -2.92
N TYR A 466 -27.20 -4.66 -2.68
CA TYR A 466 -26.53 -5.46 -3.71
C TYR A 466 -27.28 -6.74 -4.03
N PHE A 467 -27.88 -7.40 -3.06
CA PHE A 467 -28.38 -8.76 -3.19
C PHE A 467 -29.91 -8.88 -3.20
N LEU A 468 -30.63 -8.00 -2.49
CA LEU A 468 -32.09 -8.04 -2.49
C LEU A 468 -32.69 -7.33 -3.72
N PRO A 469 -33.97 -7.57 -4.03
CA PRO A 469 -34.70 -6.81 -5.04
C PRO A 469 -34.57 -5.30 -4.82
N PHE A 470 -34.64 -4.51 -5.92
CA PHE A 470 -34.54 -3.06 -5.79
C PHE A 470 -35.77 -2.50 -5.05
N ASP A 471 -35.50 -1.78 -3.96
CA ASP A 471 -36.51 -1.16 -3.13
C ASP A 471 -36.17 0.31 -2.87
N GLY A 472 -37.11 1.22 -3.13
CA GLY A 472 -36.97 2.65 -2.87
C GLY A 472 -36.87 2.99 -1.38
N ARG A 473 -37.51 2.20 -0.50
CA ARG A 473 -37.43 2.38 0.96
C ARG A 473 -35.99 2.12 1.44
N LEU A 474 -35.36 1.06 0.94
CA LEU A 474 -33.96 0.76 1.25
C LEU A 474 -33.02 1.86 0.77
N CYS A 475 -33.28 2.42 -0.42
CA CYS A 475 -32.51 3.57 -0.92
C CYS A 475 -32.60 4.78 0.01
N SER A 476 -33.80 5.07 0.54
CA SER A 476 -34.02 6.15 1.51
C SER A 476 -33.31 5.87 2.84
N GLN A 477 -33.35 4.62 3.34
CA GLN A 477 -32.62 4.21 4.55
C GLN A 477 -31.11 4.41 4.38
N ILE A 478 -30.53 4.03 3.24
CA ILE A 478 -29.10 4.24 2.94
C ILE A 478 -28.74 5.72 2.96
N GLN A 479 -29.59 6.60 2.38
CA GLN A 479 -29.33 8.05 2.40
C GLN A 479 -29.42 8.63 3.81
N ALA A 480 -30.40 8.21 4.61
CA ALA A 480 -30.55 8.62 5.99
C ALA A 480 -29.34 8.16 6.85
N ALA A 481 -28.96 6.89 6.75
CA ALA A 481 -27.79 6.35 7.45
C ALA A 481 -26.49 7.06 7.05
N LYS A 482 -26.32 7.37 5.75
CA LYS A 482 -25.18 8.16 5.27
C LYS A 482 -25.16 9.57 5.86
N LYS A 483 -26.33 10.24 5.97
CA LYS A 483 -26.44 11.55 6.60
C LYS A 483 -26.05 11.48 8.08
N HIS A 484 -26.61 10.52 8.82
CA HIS A 484 -26.31 10.31 10.24
C HIS A 484 -24.82 10.03 10.47
N TYR A 485 -24.21 9.12 9.71
CA TYR A 485 -22.78 8.80 9.78
C TYR A 485 -21.91 10.04 9.54
N LYS A 486 -22.28 10.91 8.56
CA LYS A 486 -21.55 12.15 8.28
C LYS A 486 -21.68 13.19 9.39
N LEU A 487 -22.80 13.26 10.07
CA LEU A 487 -23.01 14.18 11.19
C LEU A 487 -22.20 13.76 12.42
N ARG A 488 -22.12 12.46 12.68
CA ARG A 488 -21.43 11.93 13.84
C ARG A 488 -19.91 11.95 13.71
N TRP A 489 -19.39 11.68 12.52
CA TRP A 489 -17.95 11.51 12.31
C TRP A 489 -17.36 12.62 11.44
N PRO A 490 -16.25 13.27 11.85
CA PRO A 490 -15.62 14.37 11.13
C PRO A 490 -15.13 13.96 9.74
N ARG A 491 -15.03 14.92 8.83
CA ARG A 491 -14.60 14.66 7.44
C ARG A 491 -13.18 14.08 7.34
N GLY A 492 -12.30 14.42 8.27
CA GLY A 492 -10.90 14.00 8.28
C GLY A 492 -10.68 12.55 8.73
N THR A 493 -11.65 11.94 9.43
CA THR A 493 -11.48 10.63 10.11
C THR A 493 -12.52 9.60 9.67
N ARG A 494 -13.33 9.85 8.65
CA ARG A 494 -14.39 8.92 8.21
C ARG A 494 -14.23 8.47 6.78
N TYR A 495 -14.83 7.32 6.47
CA TYR A 495 -14.99 6.86 5.11
C TYR A 495 -15.87 7.76 4.26
N ARG A 496 -15.55 7.90 2.99
CA ARG A 496 -16.42 8.52 1.98
C ARG A 496 -17.48 7.50 1.57
N VAL A 497 -18.74 7.87 1.68
CA VAL A 497 -19.85 7.04 1.23
C VAL A 497 -20.36 7.58 -0.10
N LYS A 498 -20.03 6.89 -1.20
CA LYS A 498 -20.41 7.25 -2.56
C LYS A 498 -21.63 6.45 -2.98
N VAL A 499 -22.78 7.14 -3.05
CA VAL A 499 -24.07 6.53 -3.37
C VAL A 499 -24.57 7.06 -4.70
N SER A 500 -24.95 6.15 -5.60
CA SER A 500 -25.68 6.45 -6.83
C SER A 500 -26.62 5.28 -7.15
N PHE A 501 -27.90 5.55 -7.17
CA PHE A 501 -28.92 4.55 -7.49
C PHE A 501 -29.35 4.58 -8.96
N GLU A 502 -28.71 5.41 -9.78
CA GLU A 502 -28.96 5.48 -11.21
C GLU A 502 -28.72 4.14 -11.88
N ARG A 503 -29.67 3.70 -12.64
CA ARG A 503 -29.59 2.44 -13.38
C ARG A 503 -28.82 2.67 -14.67
N PHE A 504 -27.76 1.88 -14.89
CA PHE A 504 -27.15 1.82 -16.22
C PHE A 504 -28.15 1.26 -17.24
N ARG A 505 -28.20 1.84 -18.44
CA ARG A 505 -29.04 1.37 -19.56
C ARG A 505 -28.64 -0.03 -20.06
N LEU A 506 -27.41 -0.50 -19.72
CA LEU A 506 -26.92 -1.83 -20.11
C LEU A 506 -27.69 -2.93 -19.39
N ARG A 507 -28.21 -3.89 -20.19
CA ARG A 507 -28.95 -5.04 -19.67
C ARG A 507 -28.03 -5.90 -18.78
N ARG A 508 -28.60 -6.56 -17.77
CA ARG A 508 -27.87 -7.45 -16.84
C ARG A 508 -27.05 -8.50 -17.58
N ARG A 509 -27.62 -9.12 -18.64
CA ARG A 509 -26.93 -10.12 -19.46
C ARG A 509 -25.69 -9.58 -20.14
N THR A 510 -25.72 -8.35 -20.68
CA THR A 510 -24.57 -7.73 -21.36
C THR A 510 -23.45 -7.46 -20.37
N LEU A 511 -23.75 -6.94 -19.20
CA LEU A 511 -22.75 -6.63 -18.18
C LEU A 511 -22.13 -7.90 -17.56
N SER A 512 -22.96 -8.93 -17.30
CA SER A 512 -22.50 -10.24 -16.85
C SER A 512 -21.64 -10.94 -17.90
N TRP A 513 -22.05 -10.88 -19.18
CA TRP A 513 -21.28 -11.42 -20.29
C TRP A 513 -19.94 -10.70 -20.45
N THR A 514 -19.94 -9.37 -20.42
CA THR A 514 -18.72 -8.56 -20.50
C THR A 514 -17.81 -8.83 -19.29
N ALA A 515 -18.35 -8.90 -18.08
CA ALA A 515 -17.57 -9.24 -16.89
C ALA A 515 -16.97 -10.65 -17.00
N GLY A 516 -17.76 -11.65 -17.45
CA GLY A 516 -17.27 -13.02 -17.67
C GLY A 516 -16.24 -13.15 -18.78
N LEU A 517 -16.31 -12.27 -19.81
CA LEU A 517 -15.32 -12.23 -20.89
C LEU A 517 -14.00 -11.58 -20.43
N LEU A 518 -14.08 -10.51 -19.65
CA LEU A 518 -12.93 -9.71 -19.23
C LEU A 518 -12.28 -10.24 -17.96
N LEU A 519 -13.08 -10.68 -16.98
CA LEU A 519 -12.60 -11.22 -15.71
C LEU A 519 -12.53 -12.73 -15.75
N ARG A 520 -11.47 -13.30 -15.25
CA ARG A 520 -11.24 -14.75 -15.28
C ARG A 520 -10.61 -15.25 -13.99
N ARG A 521 -10.86 -16.52 -13.69
CA ARG A 521 -10.34 -17.20 -12.49
C ARG A 521 -8.93 -17.77 -12.67
N LYS A 522 -8.45 -17.89 -13.91
CA LYS A 522 -7.10 -18.42 -14.22
C LYS A 522 -6.17 -17.32 -14.71
N ARG A 523 -4.91 -17.39 -14.30
CA ARG A 523 -3.84 -16.50 -14.80
C ARG A 523 -3.65 -16.66 -16.31
N GLY A 524 -3.21 -15.62 -16.96
CA GLY A 524 -2.78 -15.63 -18.35
C GLY A 524 -3.54 -14.66 -19.24
N TYR A 525 -3.00 -14.45 -20.44
CA TYR A 525 -3.61 -13.64 -21.49
C TYR A 525 -4.53 -14.47 -22.37
N ARG A 526 -5.71 -13.91 -22.68
CA ARG A 526 -6.53 -14.34 -23.80
C ARG A 526 -6.28 -13.43 -25.00
N MET A 527 -6.70 -13.84 -26.21
CA MET A 527 -6.63 -12.98 -27.40
C MET A 527 -7.31 -11.61 -27.17
N ILE A 528 -8.42 -11.58 -26.45
CA ILE A 528 -9.13 -10.33 -26.14
C ILE A 528 -8.28 -9.36 -25.29
N ASP A 529 -7.40 -9.86 -24.43
CA ASP A 529 -6.48 -9.00 -23.68
C ASP A 529 -5.44 -8.36 -24.60
N ARG A 530 -5.08 -9.03 -25.69
CA ARG A 530 -4.21 -8.48 -26.73
C ARG A 530 -4.90 -7.35 -27.50
N VAL A 531 -6.20 -7.44 -27.71
CA VAL A 531 -6.96 -6.37 -28.37
C VAL A 531 -6.86 -5.06 -27.57
N PHE A 532 -6.93 -5.11 -26.23
CA PHE A 532 -6.74 -3.92 -25.39
C PHE A 532 -5.28 -3.42 -25.34
N THR A 533 -4.32 -4.24 -25.78
CA THR A 533 -2.90 -3.84 -25.90
C THR A 533 -2.52 -3.42 -27.30
N LEU A 534 -3.40 -3.57 -28.30
CA LEU A 534 -3.13 -3.09 -29.65
C LEU A 534 -2.97 -1.58 -29.65
N GLY A 535 -1.93 -1.09 -30.32
CA GLY A 535 -1.65 0.34 -30.46
C GLY A 535 -2.83 1.14 -31.02
N LEU A 536 -3.72 0.49 -31.78
CA LEU A 536 -4.95 1.07 -32.31
C LEU A 536 -5.90 1.56 -31.20
N LEU A 537 -6.21 0.73 -30.19
CA LEU A 537 -7.08 1.14 -29.08
C LEU A 537 -6.43 2.20 -28.20
N GLY A 538 -5.14 2.10 -27.97
CA GLY A 538 -4.37 3.16 -27.31
C GLY A 538 -4.34 4.46 -28.13
N HIS A 539 -4.34 4.35 -29.45
CA HIS A 539 -4.40 5.50 -30.36
C HIS A 539 -5.80 6.15 -30.36
N LEU A 540 -6.85 5.33 -30.47
CA LEU A 540 -8.23 5.79 -30.35
C LEU A 540 -8.50 6.44 -28.99
N PHE A 541 -8.04 5.82 -27.91
CA PHE A 541 -8.15 6.40 -26.58
C PHE A 541 -7.45 7.77 -26.48
N ARG A 542 -6.27 7.92 -27.10
CA ARG A 542 -5.54 9.21 -27.15
C ARG A 542 -6.26 10.25 -28.00
N LEU A 543 -6.90 9.85 -29.09
CA LEU A 543 -7.70 10.75 -29.93
C LEU A 543 -8.95 11.29 -29.22
N PHE A 544 -9.62 10.42 -28.43
CA PHE A 544 -10.79 10.79 -27.65
C PHE A 544 -10.47 11.42 -26.28
N ARG A 545 -9.20 11.39 -25.87
CA ARG A 545 -8.79 12.03 -24.62
C ARG A 545 -8.85 13.56 -24.79
N PRO A 546 -9.56 14.27 -23.89
CA PRO A 546 -9.57 15.73 -23.93
C PRO A 546 -8.13 16.27 -23.87
N LYS A 547 -7.77 17.19 -24.77
CA LYS A 547 -6.45 17.83 -24.80
C LYS A 547 -6.19 18.68 -23.56
N ASN A 548 -7.25 19.26 -22.99
CA ASN A 548 -7.16 20.03 -21.76
C ASN A 548 -7.27 19.12 -20.54
N PRO A 549 -6.26 19.09 -19.62
CA PRO A 549 -6.33 18.33 -18.38
C PRO A 549 -7.56 18.65 -17.52
N GLU A 550 -8.07 19.87 -17.56
CA GLU A 550 -9.25 20.28 -16.80
C GLU A 550 -10.56 19.67 -17.31
N SER A 551 -10.66 19.41 -18.60
CA SER A 551 -11.83 18.76 -19.21
C SER A 551 -11.83 17.24 -19.02
N THR A 552 -10.76 16.66 -18.50
CA THR A 552 -10.69 15.22 -18.21
C THR A 552 -11.64 14.87 -17.05
N PRO A 553 -12.49 13.84 -17.17
CA PRO A 553 -13.40 13.44 -16.11
C PRO A 553 -12.68 13.23 -14.77
N LYS A 554 -13.30 13.64 -13.66
CA LYS A 554 -12.68 13.59 -12.31
C LYS A 554 -12.12 12.22 -11.93
N PHE A 555 -12.76 11.12 -12.37
CA PHE A 555 -12.28 9.75 -12.10
C PHE A 555 -11.00 9.42 -12.87
N MET A 556 -10.77 10.02 -14.03
CA MET A 556 -9.56 9.86 -14.83
C MET A 556 -8.41 10.73 -14.33
N ARG A 557 -8.72 11.91 -13.73
CA ARG A 557 -7.71 12.81 -13.18
C ARG A 557 -7.14 12.32 -11.84
N LYS A 558 -7.92 11.53 -11.08
CA LYS A 558 -7.63 11.14 -9.70
C LYS A 558 -6.98 9.77 -9.57
N SER A 559 -6.65 9.12 -10.64
CA SER A 559 -5.94 7.85 -10.61
C SER A 559 -4.44 8.12 -10.63
N ALA A 560 -3.70 7.59 -9.66
CA ALA A 560 -2.24 7.65 -9.64
C ALA A 560 -1.64 7.08 -10.92
N MET A 561 -2.37 6.21 -11.62
CA MET A 561 -1.93 5.55 -12.82
C MET A 561 -2.68 5.92 -14.07
N GLY A 562 -3.78 6.65 -13.98
CA GLY A 562 -4.66 6.97 -15.10
C GLY A 562 -5.29 5.74 -15.79
N VAL A 563 -6.47 5.92 -16.37
CA VAL A 563 -7.14 4.86 -17.15
C VAL A 563 -6.33 4.53 -18.42
N ASP A 564 -5.54 5.47 -18.91
CA ASP A 564 -4.64 5.30 -20.06
C ASP A 564 -3.60 4.19 -19.86
N VAL A 565 -3.22 3.91 -18.63
CA VAL A 565 -2.31 2.81 -18.28
C VAL A 565 -2.90 1.43 -18.62
N LEU A 566 -4.24 1.31 -18.63
CA LEU A 566 -4.93 0.08 -19.04
C LEU A 566 -4.81 -0.18 -20.56
N PHE A 567 -4.48 0.85 -21.34
CA PHE A 567 -4.41 0.79 -22.80
C PHE A 567 -2.97 0.88 -23.35
N LYS A 568 -1.99 0.96 -22.48
CA LYS A 568 -0.55 0.94 -22.86
C LYS A 568 0.03 -0.45 -22.94
#